data_2860d90c77cfd106adddee540ed1f478
#
_entry.id   2860d90c77cfd106adddee540ed1f478
#
_cell.length_a   1.000
_cell.length_b   1.000
_cell.length_c   1.000
_cell.angle_alpha   90.00
_cell.angle_beta   90.00
_cell.angle_gamma   90.00
#
_symmetry.space_group_name_H-M   'P 1'
#
loop_
_entity.id
_entity.type
_entity.pdbx_description
1 polymer ?
#
loop_
_entity_poly.entity_id
_entity_poly.type
_entity_poly.pdbx_seq_one_letter_code
_entity_poly.pdbx_strand_id
1 'polypeptide(L)'
;MKTNNDLEISDKLTSDYLERLRNRVFSLLYKYESVETLEDRIAFNLEQKVLLQTIYGHTSFVQYEDIRVIDVLSHLEALKYADTHEDYKKHIFKICNLLNQLKEVVKNGLWFI
;
A
#
# COMPACT_ATOMS: atom_id res chain seq x y z
N MET A 1 1.98 -23.35 -8.79
CA MET A 1 1.22 -22.54 -9.72
C MET A 1 1.20 -21.10 -9.27
N LYS A 2 1.39 -20.19 -10.20
CA LYS A 2 1.40 -18.77 -9.86
C LYS A 2 0.00 -18.21 -9.84
N THR A 3 -0.24 -17.32 -8.90
CA THR A 3 -1.47 -16.52 -8.93
C THR A 3 -1.28 -15.40 -9.93
N ASN A 4 -2.38 -14.82 -10.36
CA ASN A 4 -2.34 -13.66 -11.25
C ASN A 4 -2.61 -12.36 -10.52
N ASN A 5 -2.42 -12.36 -9.20
CA ASN A 5 -2.61 -11.18 -8.39
C ASN A 5 -1.46 -10.22 -8.58
N ASP A 6 -1.77 -8.93 -8.60
CA ASP A 6 -0.75 -7.89 -8.65
C ASP A 6 0.16 -7.95 -7.43
N LEU A 7 -0.40 -8.34 -6.27
CA LEU A 7 0.35 -8.41 -5.03
C LEU A 7 0.49 -9.87 -4.60
N GLU A 8 1.17 -10.62 -5.44
CA GLU A 8 1.45 -12.01 -5.20
C GLU A 8 2.38 -12.16 -3.99
N ILE A 9 2.12 -13.16 -3.14
CA ILE A 9 2.96 -13.40 -1.97
C ILE A 9 4.36 -13.80 -2.42
N SER A 10 5.36 -13.16 -1.85
CA SER A 10 6.75 -13.35 -2.23
C SER A 10 7.63 -13.35 -0.98
N ASP A 11 8.69 -14.15 -1.01
CA ASP A 11 9.67 -14.18 0.06
C ASP A 11 10.65 -13.03 -0.05
N LYS A 12 10.62 -12.28 -1.14
CA LYS A 12 11.56 -11.20 -1.36
C LYS A 12 10.82 -9.93 -1.73
N LEU A 13 11.28 -8.83 -1.18
CA LEU A 13 10.83 -7.52 -1.63
C LEU A 13 11.59 -7.18 -2.90
N THR A 14 10.86 -6.85 -3.94
CA THR A 14 11.44 -6.46 -5.21
C THR A 14 10.92 -5.09 -5.61
N SER A 15 11.64 -4.42 -6.49
CA SER A 15 11.18 -3.12 -6.96
C SER A 15 9.87 -3.25 -7.73
N ASP A 16 9.67 -4.37 -8.42
CA ASP A 16 8.41 -4.60 -9.14
C ASP A 16 7.24 -4.75 -8.19
N TYR A 17 7.43 -5.48 -7.09
CA TYR A 17 6.40 -5.63 -6.07
C TYR A 17 6.03 -4.26 -5.49
N LEU A 18 7.05 -3.48 -5.14
CA LEU A 18 6.83 -2.17 -4.53
C LEU A 18 6.13 -1.21 -5.50
N GLU A 19 6.46 -1.30 -6.78
CA GLU A 19 5.81 -0.47 -7.78
C GLU A 19 4.34 -0.85 -7.93
N ARG A 20 4.02 -2.14 -7.98
CA ARG A 20 2.64 -2.60 -8.06
C ARG A 20 1.85 -2.19 -6.82
N LEU A 21 2.49 -2.30 -5.65
CA LEU A 21 1.85 -1.89 -4.41
C LEU A 21 1.55 -0.38 -4.42
N ARG A 22 2.52 0.42 -4.85
CA ARG A 22 2.31 1.86 -4.96
C ARG A 22 1.14 2.18 -5.88
N ASN A 23 1.06 1.50 -7.01
CA ASN A 23 -0.03 1.74 -7.96
C ASN A 23 -1.38 1.36 -7.36
N ARG A 24 -1.44 0.26 -6.60
CA ARG A 24 -2.67 -0.15 -5.92
C ARG A 24 -3.08 0.88 -4.87
N VAL A 25 -2.12 1.36 -4.10
CA VAL A 25 -2.41 2.38 -3.08
C VAL A 25 -2.90 3.66 -3.74
N PHE A 26 -2.23 4.10 -4.78
CA PHE A 26 -2.64 5.33 -5.47
C PHE A 26 -4.05 5.21 -6.06
N SER A 27 -4.40 4.02 -6.56
CA SER A 27 -5.72 3.82 -7.13
C SER A 27 -6.84 3.96 -6.10
N LEU A 28 -6.53 3.79 -4.82
CA LEU A 28 -7.52 4.01 -3.76
C LEU A 28 -8.00 5.46 -3.74
N LEU A 29 -7.12 6.40 -4.08
CA LEU A 29 -7.52 7.81 -4.11
C LEU A 29 -8.59 8.06 -5.17
N TYR A 30 -8.41 7.48 -6.36
CA TYR A 30 -9.42 7.59 -7.41
C TYR A 30 -10.74 6.99 -6.97
N LYS A 31 -10.70 5.85 -6.32
CA LYS A 31 -11.90 5.19 -5.86
C LYS A 31 -12.59 5.98 -4.77
N TYR A 32 -11.81 6.58 -3.88
CA TYR A 32 -12.35 7.45 -2.86
C TYR A 32 -13.08 8.63 -3.48
N GLU A 33 -12.48 9.24 -4.51
CA GLU A 33 -13.05 10.39 -5.18
C GLU A 33 -14.28 10.05 -6.01
N SER A 34 -14.46 8.78 -6.36
CA SER A 34 -15.57 8.32 -7.18
C SER A 34 -16.76 7.85 -6.36
N VAL A 35 -16.67 7.88 -5.04
CA VAL A 35 -17.75 7.41 -4.18
C VAL A 35 -18.90 8.43 -4.22
N GLU A 36 -20.08 7.99 -4.68
CA GLU A 36 -21.26 8.83 -4.76
C GLU A 36 -22.46 8.23 -4.04
N THR A 37 -22.49 6.91 -3.94
CA THR A 37 -23.61 6.20 -3.33
C THR A 37 -23.15 5.40 -2.13
N LEU A 38 -24.12 4.90 -1.36
CA LEU A 38 -23.80 4.00 -0.26
C LEU A 38 -23.14 2.72 -0.77
N GLU A 39 -23.60 2.22 -1.91
CA GLU A 39 -23.01 1.02 -2.50
C GLU A 39 -21.56 1.24 -2.88
N ASP A 40 -21.26 2.41 -3.45
CA ASP A 40 -19.88 2.77 -3.79
C ASP A 40 -19.01 2.79 -2.53
N ARG A 41 -19.56 3.34 -1.44
CA ARG A 41 -18.83 3.43 -0.19
C ARG A 41 -18.52 2.04 0.38
N ILE A 42 -19.49 1.16 0.33
CA ILE A 42 -19.29 -0.21 0.83
C ILE A 42 -18.22 -0.90 -0.01
N ALA A 43 -18.29 -0.76 -1.34
CA ALA A 43 -17.32 -1.37 -2.23
C ALA A 43 -15.91 -0.81 -1.98
N PHE A 44 -15.81 0.50 -1.78
CA PHE A 44 -14.52 1.15 -1.51
C PHE A 44 -13.93 0.66 -0.19
N ASN A 45 -14.74 0.60 0.85
CA ASN A 45 -14.26 0.14 2.15
C ASN A 45 -13.76 -1.30 2.10
N LEU A 46 -14.46 -2.14 1.34
CA LEU A 46 -14.04 -3.52 1.16
C LEU A 46 -12.72 -3.61 0.42
N GLU A 47 -12.57 -2.82 -0.63
CA GLU A 47 -11.33 -2.81 -1.41
C GLU A 47 -10.14 -2.38 -0.57
N GLN A 48 -10.32 -1.35 0.24
CA GLN A 48 -9.28 -0.87 1.14
C GLN A 48 -8.91 -1.94 2.15
N LYS A 49 -9.91 -2.61 2.71
CA LYS A 49 -9.68 -3.68 3.68
C LYS A 49 -8.92 -4.84 3.06
N VAL A 50 -9.30 -5.23 1.85
CA VAL A 50 -8.62 -6.32 1.15
C VAL A 50 -7.16 -5.97 0.88
N LEU A 51 -6.89 -4.74 0.46
CA LEU A 51 -5.51 -4.32 0.22
C LEU A 51 -4.69 -4.39 1.49
N LEU A 52 -5.23 -3.90 2.61
CA LEU A 52 -4.53 -3.97 3.89
C LEU A 52 -4.24 -5.41 4.29
N GLN A 53 -5.22 -6.29 4.16
CA GLN A 53 -5.04 -7.70 4.50
C GLN A 53 -3.99 -8.35 3.61
N THR A 54 -3.95 -7.99 2.34
CA THR A 54 -2.97 -8.52 1.40
C THR A 54 -1.55 -8.12 1.83
N ILE A 55 -1.37 -6.85 2.20
CA ILE A 55 -0.06 -6.37 2.61
C ILE A 55 0.40 -7.06 3.88
N TYR A 56 -0.48 -7.17 4.86
CA TYR A 56 -0.13 -7.84 6.13
C TYR A 56 0.13 -9.33 5.92
N GLY A 57 -0.39 -9.91 4.84
CA GLY A 57 -0.11 -11.31 4.51
C GLY A 57 1.24 -11.53 3.86
N HIS A 58 1.91 -10.47 3.44
CA HIS A 58 3.24 -10.57 2.83
C HIS A 58 4.29 -10.49 3.92
N THR A 59 4.72 -11.66 4.43
CA THR A 59 5.61 -11.71 5.58
C THR A 59 6.93 -10.99 5.34
N SER A 60 7.45 -11.08 4.11
CA SER A 60 8.72 -10.40 3.79
C SER A 60 8.59 -8.89 3.94
N PHE A 61 7.41 -8.32 3.72
CA PHE A 61 7.21 -6.89 3.88
C PHE A 61 7.03 -6.50 5.34
N VAL A 62 6.10 -7.17 6.04
CA VAL A 62 5.78 -6.77 7.41
C VAL A 62 6.87 -7.11 8.42
N GLN A 63 7.72 -8.09 8.11
CA GLN A 63 8.80 -8.48 9.00
C GLN A 63 10.09 -7.71 8.76
N TYR A 64 10.13 -6.93 7.70
CA TYR A 64 11.34 -6.18 7.39
C TYR A 64 11.49 -5.00 8.36
N GLU A 65 12.64 -4.91 9.00
CA GLU A 65 12.87 -3.93 10.07
C GLU A 65 13.42 -2.62 9.52
N ASP A 66 12.66 -2.00 8.65
CA ASP A 66 13.01 -0.70 8.08
C ASP A 66 11.96 0.31 8.52
N ILE A 67 12.41 1.48 8.97
CA ILE A 67 11.49 2.51 9.47
C ILE A 67 10.50 2.94 8.39
N ARG A 68 10.89 2.88 7.12
CA ARG A 68 9.98 3.25 6.04
C ARG A 68 8.84 2.26 5.89
N VAL A 69 9.11 0.96 6.13
CA VAL A 69 8.05 -0.05 6.13
C VAL A 69 7.08 0.22 7.27
N ILE A 70 7.61 0.49 8.44
CA ILE A 70 6.77 0.79 9.62
C ILE A 70 5.91 2.02 9.32
N ASP A 71 6.48 3.05 8.72
CA ASP A 71 5.73 4.25 8.37
C ASP A 71 4.65 3.98 7.33
N VAL A 72 4.94 3.14 6.33
CA VAL A 72 3.92 2.76 5.35
C VAL A 72 2.74 2.09 6.04
N LEU A 73 3.02 1.12 6.90
CA LEU A 73 1.95 0.41 7.59
C LEU A 73 1.14 1.35 8.48
N SER A 74 1.82 2.28 9.14
CA SER A 74 1.16 3.26 9.99
C SER A 74 0.21 4.14 9.19
N HIS A 75 0.65 4.62 8.03
CA HIS A 75 -0.20 5.47 7.19
C HIS A 75 -1.35 4.69 6.57
N LEU A 76 -1.13 3.42 6.22
CA LEU A 76 -2.22 2.57 5.72
C LEU A 76 -3.31 2.41 6.77
N GLU A 77 -2.92 2.21 8.03
CA GLU A 77 -3.89 2.15 9.11
C GLU A 77 -4.64 3.46 9.27
N ALA A 78 -3.93 4.58 9.14
CA ALA A 78 -4.53 5.90 9.28
C ALA A 78 -5.58 6.20 8.21
N LEU A 79 -5.50 5.55 7.06
CA LEU A 79 -6.49 5.75 6.00
C LEU A 79 -7.90 5.40 6.47
N LYS A 80 -8.03 4.45 7.37
CA LYS A 80 -9.34 4.04 7.89
C LYS A 80 -10.04 5.16 8.65
N TYR A 81 -9.28 6.09 9.18
CA TYR A 81 -9.79 7.13 10.06
C TYR A 81 -9.74 8.52 9.45
N ALA A 82 -9.37 8.61 8.18
CA ALA A 82 -9.31 9.90 7.50
C ALA A 82 -10.72 10.41 7.27
N ASP A 83 -11.03 11.59 7.80
CA ASP A 83 -12.36 12.17 7.75
C ASP A 83 -12.58 13.06 6.54
N THR A 84 -11.53 13.56 5.94
CA THR A 84 -11.64 14.50 4.83
C THR A 84 -10.86 13.98 3.64
N HIS A 85 -11.24 14.49 2.46
CA HIS A 85 -10.54 14.17 1.23
C HIS A 85 -9.06 14.59 1.32
N GLU A 86 -8.81 15.74 1.90
CA GLU A 86 -7.45 16.25 2.03
C GLU A 86 -6.59 15.36 2.90
N ASP A 87 -7.16 14.90 4.01
CA ASP A 87 -6.44 14.02 4.92
C ASP A 87 -6.15 12.68 4.26
N TYR A 88 -7.13 12.13 3.57
CA TYR A 88 -6.97 10.88 2.85
C TYR A 88 -5.85 10.98 1.80
N LYS A 89 -5.93 12.04 1.01
CA LYS A 89 -4.95 12.30 -0.05
C LYS A 89 -3.55 12.45 0.51
N LYS A 90 -3.42 13.13 1.66
CA LYS A 90 -2.15 13.33 2.32
C LYS A 90 -1.50 11.98 2.68
N HIS A 91 -2.28 11.07 3.25
CA HIS A 91 -1.76 9.76 3.61
C HIS A 91 -1.40 8.93 2.38
N ILE A 92 -2.22 9.00 1.33
CA ILE A 92 -1.93 8.28 0.09
C ILE A 92 -0.59 8.74 -0.49
N PHE A 93 -0.36 10.05 -0.58
CA PHE A 93 0.90 10.57 -1.13
C PHE A 93 2.08 10.21 -0.26
N LYS A 94 1.90 10.22 1.06
CA LYS A 94 2.98 9.85 1.97
C LYS A 94 3.38 8.39 1.77
N ILE A 95 2.39 7.51 1.66
CA ILE A 95 2.66 6.09 1.42
C ILE A 95 3.39 5.90 0.09
N CYS A 96 2.92 6.57 -0.95
CA CYS A 96 3.55 6.43 -2.27
C CYS A 96 4.99 6.92 -2.27
N ASN A 97 5.27 8.01 -1.57
CA ASN A 97 6.64 8.51 -1.46
C ASN A 97 7.55 7.53 -0.73
N LEU A 98 7.04 6.95 0.36
CA LEU A 98 7.81 5.97 1.12
C LEU A 98 8.08 4.72 0.29
N LEU A 99 7.08 4.27 -0.47
CA LEU A 99 7.26 3.10 -1.33
C LEU A 99 8.27 3.38 -2.44
N ASN A 100 8.28 4.60 -2.98
CA ASN A 100 9.29 4.98 -3.96
C ASN A 100 10.70 4.97 -3.36
N GLN A 101 10.85 5.43 -2.12
CA GLN A 101 12.14 5.38 -1.43
C GLN A 101 12.59 3.95 -1.21
N LEU A 102 11.67 3.08 -0.77
CA LEU A 102 11.97 1.66 -0.58
C LEU A 102 12.37 1.01 -1.90
N LYS A 103 11.69 1.37 -2.98
CA LYS A 103 12.00 0.84 -4.30
C LYS A 103 13.44 1.16 -4.70
N GLU A 104 13.90 2.38 -4.44
CA GLU A 104 15.26 2.76 -4.75
C GLU A 104 16.27 2.00 -3.90
N VAL A 105 15.97 1.83 -2.62
CA VAL A 105 16.83 1.07 -1.72
C VAL A 105 16.99 -0.37 -2.21
N VAL A 106 15.87 -1.01 -2.56
CA VAL A 106 15.89 -2.38 -3.05
C VAL A 106 16.65 -2.50 -4.37
N LYS A 107 16.40 -1.55 -5.27
CA LYS A 107 17.02 -1.55 -6.58
C LYS A 107 18.53 -1.41 -6.47
N ASN A 108 19.00 -0.66 -5.50
CA ASN A 108 20.43 -0.41 -5.31
C ASN A 108 21.10 -1.43 -4.40
N GLY A 109 20.37 -2.45 -3.95
CA GLY A 109 20.92 -3.48 -3.10
C GLY A 109 21.26 -3.05 -1.70
N LEU A 110 20.60 -2.03 -1.19
CA LEU A 110 20.90 -1.46 0.12
C LEU A 110 20.03 -2.03 1.24
N TRP A 111 19.23 -3.01 0.92
CA TRP A 111 18.27 -3.61 1.86
C TRP A 111 18.89 -4.21 3.10
N PHE A 112 20.06 -4.80 2.94
CA PHE A 112 20.61 -5.68 3.96
C PHE A 112 21.71 -5.04 4.78
N ILE A 113 21.68 -3.78 4.85
CA ILE A 113 22.72 -3.07 5.58
C ILE A 113 22.30 -2.85 7.01
#